data_9d803016de9ae3adfea847eba635715e
#
_entry.id   9d803016de9ae3adfea847eba635715e
#
_cell.length_a   1.000
_cell.length_b   1.000
_cell.length_c   1.000
_cell.angle_alpha   90.00
_cell.angle_beta   90.00
_cell.angle_gamma   90.00
#
_symmetry.space_group_name_H-M   'P 1'
#
loop_
_entity.id
_entity.type
_entity.pdbx_description
1 polymer ?
#
loop_
_entity_poly.entity_id
_entity_poly.type
_entity_poly.pdbx_seq_one_letter_code
_entity_poly.pdbx_strand_id
1 'polypeptide(L)'
;MKRVERHKYHKVDNEWKVLSTYFVEFEPFEFTQENIDIVSNLIRKNLTKDLVEKKYKSQNDSNPMYGHCYHVTQAAYYLFDTDKLVPYSAIDDRGEPHWWLQYEDQIIDITVDQFKVRGVNPPYKKGKPSKWYGWRNRPHKKSLKLIEKVIKNKDLVPLY
;
A
#
# COMPACT_ATOMS: atom_id res chain seq x y z
N MET A 1 10.28 5.49 17.29
CA MET A 1 9.65 4.31 16.67
C MET A 1 8.22 4.65 16.23
N LYS A 2 7.85 4.21 15.06
CA LYS A 2 6.53 4.48 14.50
C LYS A 2 5.56 3.34 14.80
N ARG A 3 4.34 3.69 15.17
CA ARG A 3 3.25 2.73 15.41
C ARG A 3 2.13 3.00 14.41
N VAL A 4 1.72 1.96 13.71
CA VAL A 4 0.57 2.00 12.79
C VAL A 4 -0.45 1.00 13.30
N GLU A 5 -1.67 1.45 13.52
CA GLU A 5 -2.68 0.62 14.16
C GLU A 5 -4.03 0.68 13.47
N ARG A 6 -4.79 -0.37 13.68
CA ARG A 6 -6.17 -0.52 13.23
C ARG A 6 -7.01 -1.06 14.38
N HIS A 7 -8.10 -0.37 14.68
CA HIS A 7 -9.05 -0.82 15.69
C HIS A 7 -10.20 -1.59 15.06
N LYS A 8 -10.61 -2.65 15.72
CA LYS A 8 -11.87 -3.33 15.45
C LYS A 8 -12.89 -2.78 16.45
N TYR A 9 -14.02 -2.30 15.96
CA TYR A 9 -15.06 -1.70 16.77
C TYR A 9 -16.25 -2.63 16.90
N HIS A 10 -16.97 -2.48 18.03
CA HIS A 10 -18.26 -3.12 18.24
C HIS A 10 -19.22 -2.14 18.90
N LYS A 11 -20.51 -2.41 18.79
CA LYS A 11 -21.54 -1.55 19.33
C LYS A 11 -21.99 -2.07 20.69
N VAL A 12 -21.93 -1.21 21.71
CA VAL A 12 -22.38 -1.51 23.08
C VAL A 12 -23.26 -0.36 23.52
N ASP A 13 -24.52 -0.64 23.89
CA ASP A 13 -25.49 0.37 24.33
C ASP A 13 -25.61 1.54 23.33
N ASN A 14 -25.69 1.23 22.05
CA ASN A 14 -25.74 2.19 20.94
C ASN A 14 -24.48 3.07 20.75
N GLU A 15 -23.40 2.77 21.45
CA GLU A 15 -22.13 3.45 21.30
C GLU A 15 -21.08 2.53 20.66
N TRP A 16 -20.25 3.12 19.79
CA TRP A 16 -19.12 2.40 19.20
C TRP A 16 -17.95 2.40 20.17
N LYS A 17 -17.47 1.21 20.51
CA LYS A 17 -16.32 1.01 21.39
C LYS A 17 -15.27 0.13 20.70
N VAL A 18 -14.00 0.32 21.07
CA VAL A 18 -12.91 -0.51 20.56
C VAL A 18 -13.00 -1.91 21.17
N LEU A 19 -13.12 -2.92 20.31
CA LEU A 19 -13.11 -4.32 20.72
C LEU A 19 -11.67 -4.85 20.83
N SER A 20 -10.85 -4.53 19.84
CA SER A 20 -9.45 -4.95 19.81
C SER A 20 -8.63 -4.00 18.93
N THR A 21 -7.32 -4.00 19.15
CA THR A 21 -6.38 -3.20 18.35
C THR A 21 -5.32 -4.12 17.77
N TYR A 22 -5.14 -4.05 16.46
CA TYR A 22 -4.02 -4.66 15.76
C TYR A 22 -3.03 -3.55 15.41
N PHE A 23 -1.75 -3.76 15.69
CA PHE A 23 -0.73 -2.74 15.44
C PHE A 23 0.60 -3.35 15.00
N VAL A 24 1.40 -2.51 14.34
CA VAL A 24 2.78 -2.81 13.97
C VAL A 24 3.64 -1.65 14.44
N GLU A 25 4.74 -1.94 15.12
CA GLU A 25 5.73 -0.95 15.52
C GLU A 25 7.04 -1.22 14.80
N PHE A 26 7.66 -0.16 14.28
CA PHE A 26 8.90 -0.28 13.50
C PHE A 26 9.65 1.05 13.42
N GLU A 27 10.94 0.97 13.12
CA GLU A 27 11.71 2.15 12.74
C GLU A 27 11.39 2.48 11.28
N PRO A 28 10.81 3.66 11.00
CA PRO A 28 10.50 4.03 9.62
C PRO A 28 11.76 4.28 8.81
N PHE A 29 11.64 4.11 7.51
CA PHE A 29 12.74 4.41 6.58
C PHE A 29 12.83 5.92 6.37
N GLU A 30 14.05 6.46 6.39
CA GLU A 30 14.27 7.84 5.97
C GLU A 30 13.83 8.01 4.52
N PHE A 31 13.18 9.13 4.21
CA PHE A 31 12.67 9.38 2.87
C PHE A 31 13.77 9.88 1.95
N THR A 32 14.46 8.96 1.29
CA THR A 32 15.53 9.20 0.32
C THR A 32 15.27 8.40 -0.94
N GLN A 33 15.87 8.79 -2.06
CA GLN A 33 15.72 8.03 -3.31
C GLN A 33 16.24 6.59 -3.16
N GLU A 34 17.35 6.41 -2.47
CA GLU A 34 17.88 5.07 -2.18
C GLU A 34 16.86 4.22 -1.44
N ASN A 35 16.24 4.78 -0.40
CA ASN A 35 15.25 4.06 0.40
C ASN A 35 13.93 3.83 -0.35
N ILE A 36 13.57 4.71 -1.27
CA ILE A 36 12.43 4.46 -2.16
C ILE A 36 12.64 3.16 -2.94
N ASP A 37 13.83 2.97 -3.50
CA ASP A 37 14.16 1.77 -4.25
C ASP A 37 14.19 0.54 -3.35
N ILE A 38 14.80 0.65 -2.17
CA ILE A 38 14.86 -0.44 -1.18
C ILE A 38 13.48 -0.85 -0.73
N VAL A 39 12.65 0.09 -0.30
CA VAL A 39 11.29 -0.19 0.17
C VAL A 39 10.43 -0.77 -0.94
N SER A 40 10.53 -0.24 -2.16
CA SER A 40 9.81 -0.75 -3.31
C SER A 40 10.14 -2.23 -3.58
N ASN A 41 11.42 -2.59 -3.53
CA ASN A 41 11.85 -3.97 -3.71
C ASN A 41 11.41 -4.88 -2.56
N LEU A 42 11.51 -4.39 -1.32
CA LEU A 42 11.04 -5.14 -0.15
C LEU A 42 9.53 -5.43 -0.23
N ILE A 43 8.75 -4.44 -0.61
CA ILE A 43 7.31 -4.61 -0.79
C ILE A 43 7.03 -5.64 -1.88
N ARG A 44 7.64 -5.50 -3.06
CA ARG A 44 7.42 -6.43 -4.19
C ARG A 44 7.75 -7.87 -3.82
N LYS A 45 8.82 -8.10 -3.06
CA LYS A 45 9.23 -9.44 -2.62
C LYS A 45 8.28 -10.07 -1.61
N ASN A 46 7.46 -9.27 -0.94
CA ASN A 46 6.53 -9.73 0.08
C ASN A 46 5.07 -9.79 -0.38
N LEU A 47 4.82 -9.57 -1.67
CA LEU A 47 3.48 -9.68 -2.23
C LEU A 47 3.10 -11.14 -2.42
N THR A 48 1.95 -11.50 -1.86
CA THR A 48 1.39 -12.84 -1.94
C THR A 48 -0.05 -12.78 -2.40
N LYS A 49 -0.52 -13.86 -3.01
CA LYS A 49 -1.85 -13.93 -3.62
C LYS A 49 -2.99 -13.76 -2.61
N ASP A 50 -2.76 -14.10 -1.35
CA ASP A 50 -3.74 -13.92 -0.28
C ASP A 50 -4.08 -12.45 0.00
N LEU A 51 -3.22 -11.52 -0.42
CA LEU A 51 -3.47 -10.08 -0.31
C LEU A 51 -4.43 -9.56 -1.39
N VAL A 52 -4.63 -10.31 -2.46
CA VAL A 52 -5.47 -9.91 -3.59
C VAL A 52 -6.93 -10.27 -3.30
N GLU A 53 -7.85 -9.34 -3.58
CA GLU A 53 -9.28 -9.63 -3.48
C GLU A 53 -9.68 -10.78 -4.42
N LYS A 54 -10.64 -11.58 -3.99
CA LYS A 54 -11.09 -12.77 -4.74
C LYS A 54 -11.41 -12.45 -6.20
N LYS A 55 -12.06 -11.33 -6.48
CA LYS A 55 -12.44 -10.92 -7.83
C LYS A 55 -11.27 -10.64 -8.77
N TYR A 56 -10.07 -10.40 -8.22
CA TYR A 56 -8.87 -10.09 -8.99
C TYR A 56 -7.87 -11.24 -9.10
N LYS A 57 -8.11 -12.35 -8.40
CA LYS A 57 -7.11 -13.44 -8.31
C LYS A 57 -6.78 -14.09 -9.64
N SER A 58 -7.76 -14.27 -10.51
CA SER A 58 -7.50 -14.88 -11.81
C SER A 58 -6.62 -14.01 -12.70
N GLN A 59 -6.80 -12.70 -12.69
CA GLN A 59 -5.95 -11.77 -13.45
C GLN A 59 -4.58 -11.63 -12.84
N ASN A 60 -4.46 -11.77 -11.52
CA ASN A 60 -3.18 -11.75 -10.81
C ASN A 60 -2.28 -12.92 -11.23
N ASP A 61 -2.81 -14.05 -11.65
CA ASP A 61 -2.02 -15.21 -12.11
C ASP A 61 -1.08 -14.86 -13.26
N SER A 62 -1.52 -14.03 -14.21
CA SER A 62 -0.72 -13.60 -15.37
C SER A 62 -0.16 -12.20 -15.22
N ASN A 63 -0.53 -11.47 -14.16
CA ASN A 63 -0.11 -10.10 -13.90
C ASN A 63 0.12 -9.93 -12.39
N PRO A 64 1.29 -10.34 -11.87
CA PRO A 64 1.52 -10.46 -10.42
C PRO A 64 1.32 -9.18 -9.60
N MET A 65 1.46 -8.00 -10.20
CA MET A 65 1.23 -6.73 -9.50
C MET A 65 -0.25 -6.32 -9.49
N TYR A 66 -1.08 -6.96 -10.31
CA TYR A 66 -2.50 -6.64 -10.40
C TYR A 66 -3.23 -6.97 -9.08
N GLY A 67 -4.06 -6.04 -8.65
CA GLY A 67 -4.83 -6.19 -7.41
C GLY A 67 -4.09 -5.75 -6.14
N HIS A 68 -2.87 -5.26 -6.25
CA HIS A 68 -2.05 -4.86 -5.10
C HIS A 68 -1.94 -3.35 -4.89
N CYS A 69 -2.43 -2.52 -5.81
CA CYS A 69 -2.10 -1.09 -5.80
C CYS A 69 -2.50 -0.36 -4.52
N TYR A 70 -3.67 -0.63 -3.96
CA TYR A 70 -4.16 0.07 -2.77
C TYR A 70 -3.34 -0.25 -1.52
N HIS A 71 -3.24 -1.53 -1.16
CA HIS A 71 -2.52 -1.91 0.06
C HIS A 71 -1.01 -1.69 -0.04
N VAL A 72 -0.44 -1.80 -1.23
CA VAL A 72 0.98 -1.46 -1.46
C VAL A 72 1.21 0.03 -1.27
N THR A 73 0.37 0.87 -1.85
CA THR A 73 0.48 2.33 -1.72
C THR A 73 0.33 2.76 -0.27
N GLN A 74 -0.63 2.21 0.43
CA GLN A 74 -0.85 2.54 1.83
C GLN A 74 0.29 2.03 2.73
N ALA A 75 0.79 0.83 2.50
CA ALA A 75 1.94 0.30 3.24
C ALA A 75 3.18 1.18 3.04
N ALA A 76 3.49 1.56 1.81
CA ALA A 76 4.62 2.44 1.51
C ALA A 76 4.46 3.81 2.19
N TYR A 77 3.26 4.36 2.19
CA TYR A 77 2.95 5.61 2.86
C TYR A 77 3.37 5.59 4.34
N TYR A 78 3.10 4.50 5.03
CA TYR A 78 3.45 4.38 6.44
C TYR A 78 4.90 3.99 6.69
N LEU A 79 5.56 3.30 5.76
CA LEU A 79 6.92 2.82 5.95
C LEU A 79 7.97 3.94 5.94
N PHE A 80 7.68 5.06 5.29
CA PHE A 80 8.60 6.20 5.26
C PHE A 80 8.37 7.17 6.43
N ASP A 81 9.46 7.76 6.90
CA ASP A 81 9.45 8.80 7.92
C ASP A 81 9.31 10.17 7.26
N THR A 82 8.10 10.47 6.78
CA THR A 82 7.79 11.76 6.16
C THR A 82 6.29 12.02 6.18
N ASP A 83 5.90 13.27 6.26
CA ASP A 83 4.51 13.74 6.12
C ASP A 83 4.23 14.33 4.73
N LYS A 84 5.21 14.25 3.82
CA LYS A 84 5.13 14.91 2.50
C LYS A 84 4.54 14.04 1.40
N LEU A 85 4.42 12.74 1.64
CA LEU A 85 3.82 11.83 0.65
C LEU A 85 2.32 12.03 0.60
N VAL A 86 1.80 12.14 -0.61
CA VAL A 86 0.35 12.30 -0.85
C VAL A 86 -0.14 11.10 -1.64
N PRO A 87 -1.17 10.38 -1.17
CA PRO A 87 -1.79 9.34 -1.97
C PRO A 87 -2.62 9.95 -3.10
N TYR A 88 -2.45 9.38 -4.28
CA TYR A 88 -3.18 9.75 -5.50
C TYR A 88 -3.94 8.54 -6.01
N SER A 89 -5.05 8.80 -6.66
CA SER A 89 -5.78 7.76 -7.36
C SER A 89 -6.43 8.28 -8.62
N ALA A 90 -6.71 7.39 -9.55
CA ALA A 90 -7.46 7.67 -10.76
C ALA A 90 -8.07 6.38 -11.28
N ILE A 91 -9.13 6.51 -12.06
CA ILE A 91 -9.73 5.38 -12.74
C ILE A 91 -8.91 5.08 -13.99
N ASP A 92 -8.52 3.83 -14.17
CA ASP A 92 -7.73 3.38 -15.30
C ASP A 92 -8.57 3.12 -16.55
N ASP A 93 -7.94 2.59 -17.59
CA ASP A 93 -8.60 2.28 -18.88
C ASP A 93 -9.67 1.20 -18.78
N ARG A 94 -9.68 0.40 -17.70
CA ARG A 94 -10.69 -0.63 -17.44
C ARG A 94 -11.81 -0.17 -16.52
N GLY A 95 -11.78 1.08 -16.06
CA GLY A 95 -12.74 1.59 -15.09
C GLY A 95 -12.44 1.19 -13.65
N GLU A 96 -11.21 0.75 -13.36
CA GLU A 96 -10.79 0.34 -12.03
C GLU A 96 -9.92 1.41 -11.37
N PRO A 97 -10.01 1.60 -10.04
CA PRO A 97 -9.17 2.57 -9.35
C PRO A 97 -7.72 2.08 -9.29
N HIS A 98 -6.79 2.97 -9.60
CA HIS A 98 -5.36 2.76 -9.42
C HIS A 98 -4.83 3.76 -8.41
N TRP A 99 -3.93 3.32 -7.51
CA TRP A 99 -3.36 4.11 -6.44
C TRP A 99 -1.84 4.17 -6.55
N TRP A 100 -1.28 5.33 -6.23
CA TRP A 100 0.17 5.57 -6.13
C TRP A 100 0.44 6.68 -5.13
N LEU A 101 1.72 6.91 -4.82
CA LEU A 101 2.16 8.02 -3.99
C LEU A 101 2.81 9.10 -4.85
N GLN A 102 2.72 10.33 -4.40
CA GLN A 102 3.36 11.45 -5.06
C GLN A 102 4.03 12.37 -4.05
N TYR A 103 5.23 12.80 -4.37
CA TYR A 103 5.97 13.83 -3.66
C TYR A 103 6.31 14.92 -4.66
N GLU A 104 5.67 16.09 -4.53
CA GLU A 104 5.74 17.14 -5.54
C GLU A 104 5.39 16.56 -6.92
N ASP A 105 6.33 16.61 -7.88
CA ASP A 105 6.13 16.06 -9.22
C ASP A 105 6.60 14.62 -9.35
N GLN A 106 7.21 14.04 -8.30
CA GLN A 106 7.70 12.68 -8.33
C GLN A 106 6.57 11.69 -8.07
N ILE A 107 6.41 10.76 -9.01
CA ILE A 107 5.47 9.65 -8.90
C ILE A 107 6.19 8.43 -8.35
N ILE A 108 5.62 7.82 -7.30
CA ILE A 108 6.12 6.59 -6.69
C ILE A 108 5.02 5.56 -6.84
N ASP A 109 5.15 4.69 -7.85
CA ASP A 109 4.16 3.68 -8.18
C ASP A 109 4.81 2.30 -8.18
N ILE A 110 4.73 1.62 -7.06
CA ILE A 110 5.41 0.34 -6.83
C ILE A 110 4.79 -0.77 -7.68
N THR A 111 3.51 -0.67 -8.00
CA THR A 111 2.79 -1.68 -8.79
C THR A 111 2.65 -1.33 -10.26
N VAL A 112 3.44 -0.39 -10.76
CA VAL A 112 3.37 0.10 -12.15
C VAL A 112 3.50 -1.02 -13.19
N ASP A 113 4.20 -2.10 -12.88
CA ASP A 113 4.41 -3.20 -13.81
C ASP A 113 3.11 -3.88 -14.26
N GLN A 114 2.02 -3.74 -13.48
CA GLN A 114 0.72 -4.25 -13.90
C GLN A 114 0.24 -3.62 -15.22
N PHE A 115 0.62 -2.37 -15.47
CA PHE A 115 0.31 -1.69 -16.74
C PHE A 115 1.26 -2.07 -17.85
N LYS A 116 2.54 -2.27 -17.54
CA LYS A 116 3.55 -2.72 -18.49
C LYS A 116 3.20 -4.07 -19.09
N VAL A 117 2.73 -5.00 -18.27
CA VAL A 117 2.28 -6.33 -18.71
C VAL A 117 1.15 -6.22 -19.74
N ARG A 118 0.28 -5.23 -19.59
CA ARG A 118 -0.85 -4.99 -20.48
C ARG A 118 -0.51 -4.10 -21.68
N GLY A 119 0.68 -3.50 -21.70
CA GLY A 119 1.09 -2.57 -22.75
C GLY A 119 0.31 -1.25 -22.76
N VAL A 120 -0.19 -0.80 -21.62
CA VAL A 120 -0.95 0.47 -21.49
C VAL A 120 -0.27 1.39 -20.49
N ASN A 121 -0.56 2.68 -20.59
CA ASN A 121 -0.03 3.67 -19.67
C ASN A 121 -0.90 3.76 -18.40
N PRO A 122 -0.28 3.97 -17.22
CA PRO A 122 -1.03 4.27 -16.01
C PRO A 122 -1.79 5.59 -16.13
N PRO A 123 -2.90 5.77 -15.36
CA PRO A 123 -3.77 6.94 -15.49
C PRO A 123 -3.27 8.17 -14.72
N TYR A 124 -1.97 8.45 -14.74
CA TYR A 124 -1.38 9.54 -13.94
C TYR A 124 -1.95 10.91 -14.26
N LYS A 125 -2.26 11.17 -15.53
CA LYS A 125 -2.79 12.46 -15.97
C LYS A 125 -4.16 12.79 -15.36
N LYS A 126 -4.91 11.78 -14.96
CA LYS A 126 -6.21 11.92 -14.30
C LYS A 126 -6.10 11.88 -12.78
N GLY A 127 -4.90 11.74 -12.24
CA GLY A 127 -4.66 11.57 -10.83
C GLY A 127 -5.07 12.77 -10.01
N LYS A 128 -5.65 12.49 -8.84
CA LYS A 128 -6.03 13.48 -7.84
C LYS A 128 -5.61 13.02 -6.46
N PRO A 129 -5.21 13.96 -5.58
CA PRO A 129 -5.01 13.61 -4.17
C PRO A 129 -6.27 12.92 -3.63
N SER A 130 -6.08 11.81 -2.97
CA SER A 130 -7.19 10.96 -2.53
C SER A 130 -7.01 10.58 -1.06
N LYS A 131 -8.15 10.40 -0.38
CA LYS A 131 -8.16 9.93 1.00
C LYS A 131 -8.29 8.42 1.01
N TRP A 132 -7.69 7.79 2.02
CA TRP A 132 -7.83 6.36 2.21
C TRP A 132 -9.28 5.96 2.41
N TYR A 133 -9.65 4.80 1.88
CA TYR A 133 -10.98 4.25 2.07
C TYR A 133 -11.20 3.86 3.53
N GLY A 134 -12.44 3.90 3.92
CA GLY A 134 -12.87 3.36 5.18
C GLY A 134 -13.13 4.42 6.24
N TRP A 135 -13.87 3.95 7.19
CA TRP A 135 -14.34 4.73 8.30
C TRP A 135 -13.16 5.04 9.24
N ARG A 136 -13.00 6.32 9.59
CA ARG A 136 -11.95 6.83 10.48
C ARG A 136 -10.53 6.76 9.92
N ASN A 137 -10.36 6.72 8.60
CA ASN A 137 -9.06 6.77 7.92
C ASN A 137 -8.02 5.77 8.46
N ARG A 138 -8.49 4.65 9.00
CA ARG A 138 -7.60 3.62 9.54
C ARG A 138 -6.97 2.82 8.39
N PRO A 139 -5.73 2.32 8.56
CA PRO A 139 -5.11 1.51 7.53
C PRO A 139 -5.89 0.21 7.29
N HIS A 140 -5.90 -0.24 6.06
CA HIS A 140 -6.53 -1.51 5.70
C HIS A 140 -5.75 -2.67 6.33
N LYS A 141 -6.46 -3.72 6.70
CA LYS A 141 -5.86 -4.92 7.31
C LYS A 141 -4.73 -5.49 6.46
N LYS A 142 -4.89 -5.54 5.14
CA LYS A 142 -3.88 -6.04 4.20
C LYS A 142 -2.65 -5.15 4.17
N SER A 143 -2.81 -3.84 4.33
CA SER A 143 -1.69 -2.90 4.40
C SER A 143 -0.84 -3.14 5.64
N LEU A 144 -1.47 -3.33 6.81
CA LEU A 144 -0.76 -3.67 8.04
C LEU A 144 -0.03 -4.99 7.93
N LYS A 145 -0.68 -5.99 7.34
CA LYS A 145 -0.08 -7.31 7.13
C LYS A 145 1.15 -7.23 6.23
N LEU A 146 1.10 -6.42 5.19
CA LEU A 146 2.22 -6.19 4.30
C LEU A 146 3.37 -5.46 5.00
N ILE A 147 3.08 -4.43 5.79
CA ILE A 147 4.08 -3.72 6.61
C ILE A 147 4.79 -4.72 7.53
N GLU A 148 4.04 -5.54 8.23
CA GLU A 148 4.59 -6.56 9.14
C GLU A 148 5.54 -7.51 8.40
N LYS A 149 5.14 -7.99 7.22
CA LYS A 149 5.98 -8.87 6.39
C LYS A 149 7.28 -8.19 5.97
N VAL A 150 7.20 -6.93 5.52
CA VAL A 150 8.37 -6.15 5.10
C VAL A 150 9.34 -5.98 6.26
N ILE A 151 8.86 -5.57 7.42
CA ILE A 151 9.71 -5.34 8.60
C ILE A 151 10.34 -6.65 9.09
N LYS A 152 9.58 -7.72 9.12
CA LYS A 152 10.05 -9.04 9.53
C LYS A 152 11.12 -9.59 8.60
N ASN A 153 11.01 -9.33 7.30
CA ASN A 153 11.86 -9.93 6.28
C ASN A 153 12.98 -9.02 5.76
N LYS A 154 13.03 -7.76 6.20
CA LYS A 154 14.00 -6.79 5.66
C LYS A 154 15.46 -7.21 5.80
N ASP A 155 15.80 -7.90 6.91
CA ASP A 155 17.15 -8.35 7.18
C ASP A 155 17.49 -9.69 6.51
N LEU A 156 16.49 -10.34 5.88
CA LEU A 156 16.66 -11.59 5.15
C LEU A 156 16.90 -11.36 3.65
N VAL A 157 16.81 -10.11 3.21
CA VAL A 157 17.05 -9.76 1.80
C VAL A 157 18.53 -9.57 1.60
N PRO A 158 19.18 -10.31 0.67
CA PRO A 158 20.60 -10.10 0.35
C PRO A 158 20.85 -8.68 -0.11
N LEU A 159 21.97 -8.07 0.35
CA LEU A 159 22.36 -6.70 0.04
C LEU A 159 23.18 -6.61 -1.26
N TYR A 160 22.82 -7.35 -2.27
CA TYR A 160 23.48 -7.29 -3.57
C TYR A 160 22.50 -7.36 -4.72
#